data_258e12afa4f073304c2383bf3f23e0b4
#
_entry.id   258e12afa4f073304c2383bf3f23e0b4
#
_cell.length_a   1.000
_cell.length_b   1.000
_cell.length_c   1.000
_cell.angle_alpha   90.00
_cell.angle_beta   90.00
_cell.angle_gamma   90.00
#
_symmetry.space_group_name_H-M   'P 1'
#
loop_
_entity.id
_entity.type
_entity.pdbx_description
1 polymer ?
#
loop_
_entity_poly.entity_id
_entity_poly.type
_entity_poly.pdbx_seq_one_letter_code
_entity_poly.pdbx_strand_id
1 'polypeptide(L)'
;MALKGLDIFKLSPKKNCKECGCPTCMAFCMKVAQGALPLDKCPYFDPDAVAKLSEATAPPMKTLEVGTGANAHKLGGETVLFRHEKTLVSKNLFAVNLCTCMSPEEIDGKIAEMKKVDYERIGERMFVEFLFCSYVGNGVDKYVELVKKAVAADRAIILECWDVEAAKAALEVCKDTKPILDGATLENWEAMNGLAKEYGVTLGLYAENLSDLYDLVKKLEEAGNKNLVLDVTGKTAKETLANAVIVRRTALKDGDRSFGYPSIVNLNRFAKGDSRLQTAYAAMFTEKYGSIIVMENMTYAEALPLYGLRQNIFTDPQKPMKVEAKIYPLNGADENSVCALTVDFALTYFLVSGEMERSNCPVNLLISDASGMSVLTAWAAGKFSASTIKKFFDEFELDKKINNRTLVIPGKVAVMKGEIQDKLPDWNVVVGTREAVEIVKFLKDGEHIKAAEAVAATKKPKEEKKEVVDADAPIDYSKIVIPEIPHKDLGVTYKQRNVESKKFVTIGERIHCISPVIREAMATFNPDPILERAAQQIKAGATYLDVNIGPAESNGPELMTWAVKLLQENFNNVPLALDTANKKAI
;
A
#
# COMPACT_ATOMS: atom_id res chain seq x y z
N MET A 1 -0.64 27.40 -14.33
CA MET A 1 -1.17 27.68 -12.97
C MET A 1 -2.35 26.74 -12.72
N ALA A 2 -2.33 25.97 -11.63
CA ALA A 2 -3.47 25.13 -11.28
C ALA A 2 -4.71 26.01 -11.06
N LEU A 3 -5.81 25.70 -11.74
CA LEU A 3 -7.08 26.41 -11.57
C LEU A 3 -7.57 26.26 -10.12
N LYS A 4 -7.87 27.38 -9.48
CA LYS A 4 -8.49 27.38 -8.15
C LYS A 4 -9.99 27.10 -8.28
N GLY A 5 -10.58 26.43 -7.31
CA GLY A 5 -12.03 26.16 -7.31
C GLY A 5 -12.90 27.41 -7.53
N LEU A 6 -12.41 28.59 -7.12
CA LEU A 6 -13.05 29.89 -7.38
C LEU A 6 -13.09 30.25 -8.88
N ASP A 7 -12.07 29.89 -9.66
CA ASP A 7 -12.03 30.21 -11.09
C ASP A 7 -13.00 29.32 -11.86
N ILE A 8 -13.12 28.05 -11.48
CA ILE A 8 -14.13 27.12 -11.99
C ILE A 8 -15.53 27.60 -11.59
N PHE A 9 -15.69 28.07 -10.35
CA PHE A 9 -16.98 28.56 -9.85
C PHE A 9 -17.51 29.79 -10.61
N LYS A 10 -16.63 30.68 -11.09
CA LYS A 10 -17.03 31.84 -11.92
C LYS A 10 -17.77 31.39 -13.18
N LEU A 11 -17.39 30.26 -13.76
CA LEU A 11 -17.97 29.70 -14.99
C LEU A 11 -19.08 28.67 -14.69
N SER A 12 -19.36 28.40 -13.43
CA SER A 12 -20.38 27.43 -13.03
C SER A 12 -21.80 28.00 -13.19
N PRO A 13 -22.80 27.14 -13.41
CA PRO A 13 -24.21 27.54 -13.54
C PRO A 13 -24.82 28.13 -12.26
N LYS A 14 -24.16 28.01 -11.11
CA LYS A 14 -24.55 28.54 -9.78
C LYS A 14 -25.96 28.13 -9.30
N LYS A 15 -26.54 27.07 -9.87
CA LYS A 15 -27.92 26.60 -9.60
C LYS A 15 -28.08 25.92 -8.22
N ASN A 16 -26.99 25.44 -7.62
CA ASN A 16 -27.00 24.66 -6.36
C ASN A 16 -28.03 23.53 -6.33
N CYS A 17 -28.30 22.91 -7.49
CA CYS A 17 -29.35 21.87 -7.69
C CYS A 17 -29.05 20.53 -6.98
N LYS A 18 -27.79 20.30 -6.54
CA LYS A 18 -27.30 19.07 -5.89
C LYS A 18 -27.25 17.83 -6.79
N GLU A 19 -27.61 17.89 -8.07
CA GLU A 19 -27.63 16.75 -9.00
C GLU A 19 -26.24 16.13 -9.20
N CYS A 20 -25.18 16.92 -9.08
CA CYS A 20 -23.79 16.40 -9.09
C CYS A 20 -23.37 15.68 -7.78
N GLY A 21 -24.28 15.56 -6.80
CA GLY A 21 -24.01 14.96 -5.49
C GLY A 21 -23.24 15.88 -4.52
N CYS A 22 -23.10 17.18 -4.83
CA CYS A 22 -22.47 18.15 -3.96
C CYS A 22 -23.51 19.13 -3.38
N PRO A 23 -23.34 19.59 -2.13
CA PRO A 23 -24.34 20.47 -1.49
C PRO A 23 -24.46 21.85 -2.14
N THR A 24 -23.39 22.35 -2.78
CA THR A 24 -23.35 23.62 -3.51
C THR A 24 -22.47 23.53 -4.72
N CYS A 25 -22.70 24.41 -5.73
CA CYS A 25 -21.80 24.51 -6.89
C CYS A 25 -20.36 24.89 -6.48
N MET A 26 -20.17 25.68 -5.42
CA MET A 26 -18.83 25.98 -4.90
C MET A 26 -18.12 24.70 -4.39
N ALA A 27 -18.81 23.87 -3.60
CA ALA A 27 -18.26 22.61 -3.12
C ALA A 27 -17.93 21.63 -4.27
N PHE A 28 -18.75 21.61 -5.32
CA PHE A 28 -18.45 20.88 -6.55
C PHE A 28 -17.18 21.40 -7.22
N CYS A 29 -17.09 22.71 -7.48
CA CYS A 29 -15.93 23.33 -8.12
C CYS A 29 -14.62 23.15 -7.33
N MET A 30 -14.68 23.16 -5.99
CA MET A 30 -13.51 22.86 -5.15
C MET A 30 -13.05 21.41 -5.32
N LYS A 31 -13.99 20.45 -5.38
CA LYS A 31 -13.66 19.04 -5.63
C LYS A 31 -13.11 18.79 -7.03
N VAL A 32 -13.63 19.52 -8.05
CA VAL A 32 -13.08 19.46 -9.41
C VAL A 32 -11.66 20.01 -9.44
N ALA A 33 -11.41 21.16 -8.80
CA ALA A 33 -10.07 21.74 -8.70
C ALA A 33 -9.05 20.83 -7.99
N GLN A 34 -9.54 19.97 -7.07
CA GLN A 34 -8.74 18.95 -6.37
C GLN A 34 -8.59 17.65 -7.17
N GLY A 35 -9.22 17.55 -8.34
CA GLY A 35 -9.25 16.32 -9.14
C GLY A 35 -10.11 15.18 -8.52
N ALA A 36 -10.93 15.49 -7.53
CA ALA A 36 -11.78 14.51 -6.84
C ALA A 36 -13.10 14.21 -7.58
N LEU A 37 -13.54 15.08 -8.46
CA LEU A 37 -14.71 14.90 -9.32
C LEU A 37 -14.42 15.43 -10.73
N PRO A 38 -14.93 14.75 -11.77
CA PRO A 38 -14.86 15.24 -13.14
C PRO A 38 -15.91 16.35 -13.37
N LEU A 39 -15.60 17.27 -14.29
CA LEU A 39 -16.42 18.45 -14.56
C LEU A 39 -17.77 18.12 -15.23
N ASP A 40 -17.81 17.08 -16.06
CA ASP A 40 -18.97 16.56 -16.77
C ASP A 40 -20.05 15.97 -15.85
N LYS A 41 -19.72 15.75 -14.57
CA LYS A 41 -20.72 15.32 -13.58
C LYS A 41 -21.79 16.36 -13.29
N CYS A 42 -21.56 17.63 -13.70
CA CYS A 42 -22.57 18.67 -13.62
C CYS A 42 -23.29 18.82 -14.97
N PRO A 43 -24.60 18.46 -15.07
CA PRO A 43 -25.33 18.50 -16.35
C PRO A 43 -25.63 19.90 -16.87
N TYR A 44 -25.33 20.94 -16.10
CA TYR A 44 -25.68 22.33 -16.41
C TYR A 44 -24.48 23.23 -16.71
N PHE A 45 -23.28 22.69 -16.82
CA PHE A 45 -22.15 23.47 -17.31
C PHE A 45 -22.29 23.73 -18.82
N ASP A 46 -21.96 24.93 -19.22
CA ASP A 46 -21.87 25.30 -20.63
C ASP A 46 -20.83 24.39 -21.34
N PRO A 47 -21.16 23.75 -22.48
CA PRO A 47 -20.23 22.90 -23.23
C PRO A 47 -18.91 23.61 -23.58
N ASP A 48 -18.94 24.89 -23.95
CA ASP A 48 -17.73 25.65 -24.26
C ASP A 48 -16.90 25.95 -23.00
N ALA A 49 -17.56 26.18 -21.88
CA ALA A 49 -16.89 26.32 -20.59
C ALA A 49 -16.29 24.97 -20.12
N VAL A 50 -17.00 23.84 -20.36
CA VAL A 50 -16.48 22.49 -20.10
C VAL A 50 -15.26 22.23 -20.94
N ALA A 51 -15.25 22.53 -22.22
CA ALA A 51 -14.10 22.32 -23.10
C ALA A 51 -12.87 23.11 -22.64
N LYS A 52 -13.04 24.38 -22.30
CA LYS A 52 -11.96 25.25 -21.80
C LYS A 52 -11.45 24.84 -20.41
N LEU A 53 -12.35 24.45 -19.51
CA LEU A 53 -12.01 24.04 -18.15
C LEU A 53 -11.47 22.61 -18.11
N SER A 54 -11.96 21.70 -18.95
CA SER A 54 -11.47 20.31 -18.99
C SER A 54 -10.00 20.26 -19.41
N GLU A 55 -9.59 21.10 -20.36
CA GLU A 55 -8.19 21.21 -20.73
C GLU A 55 -7.33 21.81 -19.61
N ALA A 56 -7.86 22.75 -18.86
CA ALA A 56 -7.15 23.41 -17.77
C ALA A 56 -7.19 22.61 -16.44
N THR A 57 -8.19 21.73 -16.23
CA THR A 57 -8.33 20.86 -15.03
C THR A 57 -7.87 19.43 -15.27
N ALA A 58 -7.62 19.04 -16.53
CA ALA A 58 -7.07 17.73 -16.85
C ALA A 58 -5.75 17.49 -16.08
N PRO A 59 -5.51 16.26 -15.59
CA PRO A 59 -4.26 15.92 -14.94
C PRO A 59 -3.07 16.38 -15.79
N PRO A 60 -1.95 16.82 -15.17
CA PRO A 60 -0.75 17.21 -15.92
C PRO A 60 -0.22 16.05 -16.78
N MET A 61 -0.42 14.81 -16.35
CA MET A 61 -0.17 13.64 -17.17
C MET A 61 -1.47 13.06 -17.73
N LYS A 62 -1.49 12.82 -19.04
CA LYS A 62 -2.63 12.27 -19.77
C LYS A 62 -2.82 10.79 -19.40
N THR A 63 -4.08 10.38 -19.28
CA THR A 63 -4.44 8.98 -19.14
C THR A 63 -4.76 8.41 -20.51
N LEU A 64 -4.13 7.29 -20.84
CA LEU A 64 -4.36 6.52 -22.05
C LEU A 64 -4.93 5.15 -21.69
N GLU A 65 -5.72 4.59 -22.60
CA GLU A 65 -6.18 3.22 -22.52
C GLU A 65 -5.70 2.44 -23.75
N VAL A 66 -4.99 1.35 -23.53
CA VAL A 66 -4.38 0.49 -24.55
C VAL A 66 -4.82 -0.94 -24.36
N GLY A 67 -4.88 -1.71 -25.44
CA GLY A 67 -5.43 -3.06 -25.38
C GLY A 67 -6.96 -3.09 -25.40
N THR A 68 -7.55 -4.28 -25.31
CA THR A 68 -9.01 -4.50 -25.34
C THR A 68 -9.45 -5.59 -24.36
N GLY A 69 -10.68 -5.55 -23.91
CA GLY A 69 -11.28 -6.59 -23.06
C GLY A 69 -10.49 -6.79 -21.75
N ALA A 70 -10.10 -8.04 -21.47
CA ALA A 70 -9.32 -8.40 -20.28
C ALA A 70 -7.87 -7.87 -20.34
N ASN A 71 -7.39 -7.49 -21.52
CA ASN A 71 -6.05 -6.93 -21.75
C ASN A 71 -6.08 -5.41 -21.93
N ALA A 72 -7.17 -4.74 -21.53
CA ALA A 72 -7.24 -3.29 -21.52
C ALA A 72 -6.48 -2.74 -20.28
N HIS A 73 -5.52 -1.85 -20.52
CA HIS A 73 -4.67 -1.26 -19.49
C HIS A 73 -4.71 0.26 -19.54
N LYS A 74 -4.81 0.88 -18.36
CA LYS A 74 -4.71 2.33 -18.22
C LYS A 74 -3.28 2.73 -17.87
N LEU A 75 -2.77 3.73 -18.58
CA LEU A 75 -1.43 4.31 -18.42
C LEU A 75 -1.54 5.81 -18.15
N GLY A 76 -0.61 6.38 -17.40
CA GLY A 76 -0.57 7.81 -17.13
C GLY A 76 -1.54 8.27 -16.05
N GLY A 77 -1.92 9.55 -16.06
CA GLY A 77 -2.80 10.14 -15.06
C GLY A 77 -2.12 10.46 -13.74
N GLU A 78 -0.79 10.36 -13.65
CA GLU A 78 -0.04 10.68 -12.44
C GLU A 78 -0.08 12.17 -12.14
N THR A 79 -0.19 12.52 -10.85
CA THR A 79 -0.35 13.90 -10.40
C THR A 79 0.74 14.38 -9.45
N VAL A 80 1.60 13.47 -8.96
CA VAL A 80 2.65 13.78 -8.00
C VAL A 80 3.99 13.18 -8.41
N LEU A 81 5.09 13.80 -7.94
CA LEU A 81 6.44 13.29 -8.18
C LEU A 81 6.81 12.19 -7.20
N PHE A 82 6.35 12.30 -5.96
CA PHE A 82 6.82 11.45 -4.88
C PHE A 82 5.63 10.77 -4.16
N ARG A 83 5.82 9.51 -3.84
CA ARG A 83 4.83 8.67 -3.17
C ARG A 83 4.32 9.26 -1.85
N HIS A 84 5.16 9.97 -1.09
CA HIS A 84 4.75 10.56 0.19
C HIS A 84 3.79 11.76 0.04
N GLU A 85 3.69 12.35 -1.14
CA GLU A 85 2.76 13.45 -1.40
C GLU A 85 1.33 12.93 -1.59
N LYS A 86 1.18 11.80 -2.28
CA LYS A 86 -0.10 11.13 -2.56
C LYS A 86 0.16 9.74 -3.12
N THR A 87 -0.84 8.85 -3.04
CA THR A 87 -0.82 7.55 -3.71
C THR A 87 -0.53 7.71 -5.20
N LEU A 88 0.48 7.00 -5.70
CA LEU A 88 0.75 6.91 -7.13
C LEU A 88 -0.35 6.08 -7.82
N VAL A 89 -0.80 6.52 -8.99
CA VAL A 89 -1.96 5.92 -9.70
C VAL A 89 -1.57 5.20 -10.99
N SER A 90 -0.46 5.59 -11.63
CA SER A 90 0.01 5.01 -12.90
C SER A 90 0.89 3.80 -12.62
N LYS A 91 0.28 2.63 -12.35
CA LYS A 91 1.01 1.38 -12.13
C LYS A 91 1.90 1.05 -13.33
N ASN A 92 3.11 0.58 -13.03
CA ASN A 92 4.00 0.04 -14.04
C ASN A 92 3.42 -1.23 -14.66
N LEU A 93 3.59 -1.39 -15.96
CA LEU A 93 3.24 -2.59 -16.69
C LEU A 93 4.51 -3.21 -17.29
N PHE A 94 4.57 -4.53 -17.33
CA PHE A 94 5.73 -5.23 -17.84
C PHE A 94 5.46 -5.81 -19.21
N ALA A 95 6.47 -5.75 -20.08
CA ALA A 95 6.45 -6.32 -21.41
C ALA A 95 7.60 -7.30 -21.59
N VAL A 96 7.35 -8.42 -22.28
CA VAL A 96 8.39 -9.37 -22.72
C VAL A 96 8.68 -9.14 -24.19
N ASN A 97 9.96 -9.02 -24.52
CA ASN A 97 10.43 -8.77 -25.87
C ASN A 97 10.46 -10.05 -26.73
N LEU A 98 9.77 -9.99 -27.86
CA LEU A 98 9.86 -10.93 -28.97
C LEU A 98 10.49 -10.22 -30.16
N CYS A 99 11.41 -10.85 -30.86
CA CYS A 99 12.14 -10.25 -31.97
C CYS A 99 12.05 -11.13 -33.20
N THR A 100 11.95 -10.54 -34.39
CA THR A 100 12.03 -11.27 -35.66
C THR A 100 13.40 -11.91 -35.91
N CYS A 101 14.39 -11.59 -35.09
CA CYS A 101 15.73 -12.23 -35.07
C CYS A 101 15.72 -13.63 -34.41
N MET A 102 14.64 -13.99 -33.70
CA MET A 102 14.48 -15.27 -32.99
C MET A 102 13.93 -16.37 -33.93
N SER A 103 14.23 -17.62 -33.61
CA SER A 103 13.56 -18.75 -34.27
C SER A 103 12.11 -18.88 -33.78
N PRO A 104 11.23 -19.55 -34.56
CA PRO A 104 9.86 -19.80 -34.12
C PRO A 104 9.77 -20.54 -32.79
N GLU A 105 10.69 -21.48 -32.52
CA GLU A 105 10.76 -22.27 -31.29
C GLU A 105 11.16 -21.41 -30.08
N GLU A 106 12.09 -20.47 -30.28
CA GLU A 106 12.48 -19.50 -29.23
C GLU A 106 11.32 -18.59 -28.86
N ILE A 107 10.57 -18.09 -29.85
CA ILE A 107 9.37 -17.26 -29.65
C ILE A 107 8.33 -18.04 -28.85
N ASP A 108 8.01 -19.27 -29.25
CA ASP A 108 7.03 -20.11 -28.59
C ASP A 108 7.47 -20.46 -27.16
N GLY A 109 8.75 -20.75 -26.96
CA GLY A 109 9.36 -20.98 -25.65
C GLY A 109 9.22 -19.77 -24.70
N LYS A 110 9.50 -18.57 -25.21
CA LYS A 110 9.33 -17.31 -24.43
C LYS A 110 7.88 -17.04 -24.06
N ILE A 111 6.96 -17.23 -24.99
CA ILE A 111 5.52 -17.07 -24.72
C ILE A 111 5.07 -18.09 -23.67
N ALA A 112 5.51 -19.34 -23.79
CA ALA A 112 5.17 -20.39 -22.82
C ALA A 112 5.72 -20.09 -21.42
N GLU A 113 6.95 -19.57 -21.30
CA GLU A 113 7.56 -19.20 -20.03
C GLU A 113 6.85 -17.98 -19.40
N MET A 114 6.58 -16.95 -20.20
CA MET A 114 5.83 -15.77 -19.76
C MET A 114 4.44 -16.14 -19.22
N LYS A 115 3.73 -17.09 -19.87
CA LYS A 115 2.40 -17.55 -19.42
C LYS A 115 2.41 -18.27 -18.08
N LYS A 116 3.54 -18.79 -17.61
CA LYS A 116 3.68 -19.37 -16.27
C LYS A 116 3.63 -18.30 -15.16
N VAL A 117 3.87 -17.04 -15.53
CA VAL A 117 3.71 -15.90 -14.62
C VAL A 117 2.24 -15.49 -14.62
N ASP A 118 1.45 -16.17 -13.82
CA ASP A 118 0.03 -15.87 -13.60
C ASP A 118 -0.37 -16.38 -12.21
N TYR A 119 -0.49 -15.47 -11.25
CA TYR A 119 -0.80 -15.79 -9.87
C TYR A 119 -1.52 -14.63 -9.17
N GLU A 120 -2.22 -14.94 -8.09
CA GLU A 120 -2.86 -13.93 -7.26
C GLU A 120 -1.98 -13.57 -6.06
N ARG A 121 -1.87 -12.28 -5.77
CA ARG A 121 -1.19 -11.75 -4.59
C ARG A 121 -2.00 -10.61 -3.97
N ILE A 122 -2.49 -10.81 -2.75
CA ILE A 122 -3.33 -9.84 -2.01
C ILE A 122 -4.48 -9.30 -2.87
N GLY A 123 -5.29 -10.22 -3.43
CA GLY A 123 -6.47 -9.84 -4.24
C GLY A 123 -6.16 -9.17 -5.57
N GLU A 124 -4.90 -9.20 -6.04
CA GLU A 124 -4.50 -8.67 -7.33
C GLU A 124 -3.85 -9.76 -8.18
N ARG A 125 -4.35 -9.97 -9.40
CA ARG A 125 -3.74 -10.88 -10.37
C ARG A 125 -2.43 -10.30 -10.89
N MET A 126 -1.35 -11.06 -10.81
CA MET A 126 -0.02 -10.72 -11.29
C MET A 126 0.28 -11.54 -12.52
N PHE A 127 0.45 -10.89 -13.64
CA PHE A 127 0.77 -11.50 -14.93
C PHE A 127 1.51 -10.50 -15.82
N VAL A 128 2.21 -10.96 -16.83
CA VAL A 128 2.88 -10.08 -17.82
C VAL A 128 1.82 -9.48 -18.73
N GLU A 129 1.74 -8.16 -18.75
CA GLU A 129 0.68 -7.44 -19.40
C GLU A 129 0.88 -7.31 -20.92
N PHE A 130 2.13 -7.16 -21.39
CA PHE A 130 2.43 -6.89 -22.79
C PHE A 130 3.39 -7.89 -23.42
N LEU A 131 3.20 -8.10 -24.72
CA LEU A 131 4.25 -8.60 -25.62
C LEU A 131 4.77 -7.46 -26.48
N PHE A 132 6.09 -7.27 -26.48
CA PHE A 132 6.78 -6.25 -27.23
C PHE A 132 7.41 -6.90 -28.47
N CYS A 133 6.87 -6.61 -29.66
CA CYS A 133 7.22 -7.25 -30.91
C CYS A 133 8.18 -6.37 -31.72
N SER A 134 9.48 -6.71 -31.72
CA SER A 134 10.53 -5.94 -32.39
C SER A 134 10.78 -6.43 -33.80
N TYR A 135 10.72 -5.51 -34.76
CA TYR A 135 11.09 -5.74 -36.16
C TYR A 135 12.54 -5.25 -36.44
N VAL A 136 13.39 -6.14 -36.92
CA VAL A 136 14.80 -5.81 -37.22
C VAL A 136 15.13 -5.75 -38.71
N GLY A 137 14.14 -5.58 -39.58
CA GLY A 137 14.36 -5.41 -41.01
C GLY A 137 14.65 -6.70 -41.78
N ASN A 138 14.33 -7.87 -41.24
CA ASN A 138 14.66 -9.18 -41.82
C ASN A 138 13.50 -9.89 -42.53
N GLY A 139 12.52 -9.13 -42.99
CA GLY A 139 11.37 -9.59 -43.77
C GLY A 139 10.00 -9.34 -43.09
N VAL A 140 9.09 -8.69 -43.83
CA VAL A 140 7.76 -8.33 -43.38
C VAL A 140 6.95 -9.57 -42.98
N ASP A 141 7.05 -10.66 -43.77
CA ASP A 141 6.33 -11.91 -43.49
C ASP A 141 6.71 -12.50 -42.12
N LYS A 142 7.99 -12.45 -41.75
CA LYS A 142 8.44 -12.90 -40.42
C LYS A 142 7.85 -12.05 -39.31
N TYR A 143 7.72 -10.74 -39.54
CA TYR A 143 7.11 -9.86 -38.56
C TYR A 143 5.62 -10.14 -38.39
N VAL A 144 4.91 -10.34 -39.49
CA VAL A 144 3.50 -10.73 -39.48
C VAL A 144 3.30 -12.04 -38.73
N GLU A 145 4.13 -13.05 -38.97
CA GLU A 145 4.04 -14.35 -38.26
C GLU A 145 4.32 -14.20 -36.76
N LEU A 146 5.31 -13.38 -36.36
CA LEU A 146 5.59 -13.08 -34.96
C LEU A 146 4.37 -12.40 -34.30
N VAL A 147 3.77 -11.41 -34.96
CA VAL A 147 2.60 -10.71 -34.45
C VAL A 147 1.38 -11.63 -34.33
N LYS A 148 1.16 -12.55 -35.27
CA LYS A 148 0.12 -13.58 -35.14
C LYS A 148 0.29 -14.45 -33.90
N LYS A 149 1.53 -14.87 -33.60
CA LYS A 149 1.84 -15.61 -32.35
C LYS A 149 1.57 -14.76 -31.10
N ALA A 150 1.92 -13.46 -31.16
CA ALA A 150 1.64 -12.55 -30.05
C ALA A 150 0.13 -12.35 -29.81
N VAL A 151 -0.66 -12.22 -30.87
CA VAL A 151 -2.14 -12.17 -30.78
C VAL A 151 -2.70 -13.44 -30.13
N ALA A 152 -2.22 -14.61 -30.57
CA ALA A 152 -2.63 -15.90 -30.01
C ALA A 152 -2.21 -16.12 -28.55
N ALA A 153 -1.25 -15.35 -28.05
CA ALA A 153 -0.83 -15.41 -26.66
C ALA A 153 -1.78 -14.71 -25.69
N ASP A 154 -2.75 -13.94 -26.18
CA ASP A 154 -3.76 -13.22 -25.41
C ASP A 154 -3.14 -12.26 -24.36
N ARG A 155 -2.36 -11.29 -24.86
CA ARG A 155 -1.77 -10.17 -24.11
C ARG A 155 -1.91 -8.90 -24.94
N ALA A 156 -1.78 -7.74 -24.29
CA ALA A 156 -1.65 -6.47 -24.99
C ALA A 156 -0.35 -6.44 -25.82
N ILE A 157 -0.35 -5.73 -26.93
CA ILE A 157 0.74 -5.78 -27.92
C ILE A 157 1.35 -4.40 -28.08
N ILE A 158 2.70 -4.37 -28.16
CA ILE A 158 3.47 -3.21 -28.60
C ILE A 158 4.21 -3.65 -29.87
N LEU A 159 4.03 -2.91 -30.97
CA LEU A 159 4.72 -3.11 -32.22
C LEU A 159 5.90 -2.15 -32.30
N GLU A 160 7.14 -2.61 -32.09
CA GLU A 160 8.34 -1.81 -32.31
C GLU A 160 8.75 -1.96 -33.78
N CYS A 161 8.49 -0.91 -34.57
CA CYS A 161 8.77 -0.93 -36.02
C CYS A 161 8.99 0.49 -36.55
N TRP A 162 10.12 0.73 -37.22
CA TRP A 162 10.44 1.99 -37.90
C TRP A 162 10.05 1.97 -39.39
N ASP A 163 9.78 0.80 -39.95
CA ASP A 163 9.39 0.60 -41.33
C ASP A 163 7.87 0.69 -41.46
N VAL A 164 7.40 1.64 -42.24
CA VAL A 164 5.96 1.95 -42.37
C VAL A 164 5.19 0.80 -43.02
N GLU A 165 5.76 0.11 -44.00
CA GLU A 165 5.09 -1.01 -44.68
C GLU A 165 5.00 -2.23 -43.76
N ALA A 166 6.06 -2.54 -43.04
CA ALA A 166 6.03 -3.60 -42.04
C ALA A 166 5.06 -3.28 -40.88
N ALA A 167 5.03 -2.03 -40.43
CA ALA A 167 4.09 -1.57 -39.40
C ALA A 167 2.63 -1.72 -39.87
N LYS A 168 2.33 -1.33 -41.10
CA LYS A 168 0.99 -1.50 -41.69
C LYS A 168 0.59 -2.97 -41.78
N ALA A 169 1.48 -3.83 -42.28
CA ALA A 169 1.21 -5.26 -42.38
C ALA A 169 0.96 -5.92 -41.01
N ALA A 170 1.69 -5.50 -39.97
CA ALA A 170 1.50 -5.96 -38.60
C ALA A 170 0.16 -5.47 -38.02
N LEU A 171 -0.20 -4.20 -38.26
CA LEU A 171 -1.45 -3.63 -37.79
C LEU A 171 -2.66 -4.34 -38.38
N GLU A 172 -2.64 -4.74 -39.65
CA GLU A 172 -3.72 -5.51 -40.26
C GLU A 172 -4.05 -6.80 -39.48
N VAL A 173 -3.05 -7.41 -38.86
CA VAL A 173 -3.21 -8.65 -38.08
C VAL A 173 -3.72 -8.40 -36.66
N CYS A 174 -3.34 -7.29 -36.03
CA CYS A 174 -3.61 -7.07 -34.61
C CYS A 174 -4.43 -5.81 -34.28
N LYS A 175 -4.97 -5.09 -35.27
CA LYS A 175 -5.72 -3.84 -35.09
C LYS A 175 -6.86 -3.95 -34.04
N ASP A 176 -7.55 -5.08 -33.99
CA ASP A 176 -8.67 -5.30 -33.07
C ASP A 176 -8.21 -5.42 -31.61
N THR A 177 -6.91 -5.63 -31.36
CA THR A 177 -6.33 -5.64 -30.02
C THR A 177 -5.94 -4.25 -29.50
N LYS A 178 -6.08 -3.19 -30.31
CA LYS A 178 -5.64 -1.81 -30.03
C LYS A 178 -4.20 -1.77 -29.50
N PRO A 179 -3.22 -2.18 -30.31
CA PRO A 179 -1.83 -2.19 -29.90
C PRO A 179 -1.25 -0.78 -29.72
N ILE A 180 -0.06 -0.68 -29.15
CA ILE A 180 0.80 0.51 -29.26
C ILE A 180 1.65 0.31 -30.52
N LEU A 181 1.61 1.26 -31.45
CA LEU A 181 2.53 1.33 -32.60
C LEU A 181 3.74 2.17 -32.19
N ASP A 182 4.84 1.53 -31.81
CA ASP A 182 6.08 2.18 -31.35
C ASP A 182 7.11 2.27 -32.48
N GLY A 183 7.81 3.41 -32.58
CA GLY A 183 8.85 3.64 -33.56
C GLY A 183 8.62 4.86 -34.46
N ALA A 184 7.72 5.77 -34.10
CA ALA A 184 7.64 7.07 -34.77
C ALA A 184 8.83 7.94 -34.39
N THR A 185 9.51 8.49 -35.41
CA THR A 185 10.68 9.37 -35.30
C THR A 185 10.45 10.66 -36.07
N LEU A 186 11.39 11.63 -35.97
CA LEU A 186 11.31 12.87 -36.76
C LEU A 186 11.31 12.64 -38.27
N GLU A 187 11.77 11.46 -38.74
CA GLU A 187 11.87 11.13 -40.16
C GLU A 187 10.58 10.50 -40.72
N ASN A 188 9.87 9.67 -39.93
CA ASN A 188 8.71 8.90 -40.38
C ASN A 188 7.39 9.29 -39.71
N TRP A 189 7.38 10.31 -38.83
CA TRP A 189 6.23 10.63 -37.98
C TRP A 189 4.92 10.86 -38.73
N GLU A 190 4.95 11.47 -39.92
CA GLU A 190 3.74 11.75 -40.68
C GLU A 190 3.05 10.45 -41.12
N ALA A 191 3.82 9.54 -41.70
CA ALA A 191 3.30 8.24 -42.13
C ALA A 191 2.84 7.37 -40.96
N MET A 192 3.64 7.30 -39.89
CA MET A 192 3.29 6.55 -38.67
C MET A 192 2.06 7.12 -37.96
N ASN A 193 1.94 8.45 -37.93
CA ASN A 193 0.74 9.12 -37.42
C ASN A 193 -0.50 8.86 -38.30
N GLY A 194 -0.31 8.77 -39.61
CA GLY A 194 -1.36 8.36 -40.54
C GLY A 194 -1.89 6.97 -40.20
N LEU A 195 -1.00 6.00 -40.04
CA LEU A 195 -1.36 4.64 -39.61
C LEU A 195 -2.05 4.64 -38.23
N ALA A 196 -1.49 5.34 -37.24
CA ALA A 196 -2.08 5.38 -35.91
C ALA A 196 -3.51 5.94 -35.92
N LYS A 197 -3.80 6.93 -36.74
CA LYS A 197 -5.14 7.50 -36.93
C LYS A 197 -6.07 6.54 -37.69
N GLU A 198 -5.58 5.92 -38.76
CA GLU A 198 -6.35 4.96 -39.58
C GLU A 198 -6.82 3.77 -38.76
N TYR A 199 -5.94 3.20 -37.94
CA TYR A 199 -6.25 2.04 -37.11
C TYR A 199 -6.75 2.38 -35.69
N GLY A 200 -6.77 3.66 -35.32
CA GLY A 200 -7.24 4.13 -34.01
C GLY A 200 -6.39 3.63 -32.83
N VAL A 201 -5.07 3.54 -33.01
CA VAL A 201 -4.11 2.98 -32.05
C VAL A 201 -3.24 4.06 -31.40
N THR A 202 -2.66 3.76 -30.26
CA THR A 202 -1.69 4.63 -29.56
C THR A 202 -0.35 4.64 -30.31
N LEU A 203 0.27 5.82 -30.47
CA LEU A 203 1.53 6.00 -31.15
C LEU A 203 2.68 6.15 -30.15
N GLY A 204 3.68 5.29 -30.23
CA GLY A 204 4.93 5.34 -29.49
C GLY A 204 5.98 6.16 -30.24
N LEU A 205 6.65 7.05 -29.51
CA LEU A 205 7.60 8.02 -30.05
C LEU A 205 9.00 7.74 -29.54
N TYR A 206 9.96 7.74 -30.44
CA TYR A 206 11.37 7.59 -30.12
C TYR A 206 12.21 8.70 -30.73
N ALA A 207 13.19 9.19 -29.96
CA ALA A 207 14.25 10.06 -30.45
C ALA A 207 15.55 9.78 -29.68
N GLU A 208 16.70 10.12 -30.27
CA GLU A 208 18.01 9.93 -29.62
C GLU A 208 18.24 10.82 -28.40
N ASN A 209 17.51 11.92 -28.29
CA ASN A 209 17.59 12.85 -27.17
C ASN A 209 16.22 13.48 -26.85
N LEU A 210 16.10 14.07 -25.66
CA LEU A 210 14.82 14.65 -25.20
C LEU A 210 14.38 15.90 -25.97
N SER A 211 15.30 16.66 -26.57
CA SER A 211 14.93 17.83 -27.38
C SER A 211 14.18 17.40 -28.63
N ASP A 212 14.73 16.44 -29.36
CA ASP A 212 14.10 15.90 -30.56
C ASP A 212 12.78 15.18 -30.23
N LEU A 213 12.72 14.48 -29.08
CA LEU A 213 11.49 13.86 -28.61
C LEU A 213 10.42 14.93 -28.32
N TYR A 214 10.79 16.04 -27.72
CA TYR A 214 9.90 17.16 -27.44
C TYR A 214 9.35 17.77 -28.73
N ASP A 215 10.23 18.03 -29.71
CA ASP A 215 9.84 18.57 -31.01
C ASP A 215 8.89 17.62 -31.77
N LEU A 216 9.16 16.31 -31.69
CA LEU A 216 8.29 15.28 -32.27
C LEU A 216 6.90 15.28 -31.62
N VAL A 217 6.82 15.41 -30.29
CA VAL A 217 5.53 15.54 -29.58
C VAL A 217 4.77 16.77 -30.04
N LYS A 218 5.46 17.93 -30.14
CA LYS A 218 4.83 19.17 -30.60
C LYS A 218 4.23 19.04 -31.99
N LYS A 219 4.96 18.48 -32.94
CA LYS A 219 4.45 18.24 -34.31
C LYS A 219 3.20 17.36 -34.31
N LEU A 220 3.18 16.31 -33.49
CA LEU A 220 2.04 15.40 -33.41
C LEU A 220 0.81 16.04 -32.71
N GLU A 221 1.05 16.84 -31.67
CA GLU A 221 -0.01 17.61 -31.00
C GLU A 221 -0.63 18.64 -31.97
N GLU A 222 0.20 19.34 -32.75
CA GLU A 222 -0.25 20.27 -33.80
C GLU A 222 -1.02 19.54 -34.91
N ALA A 223 -0.61 18.32 -35.24
CA ALA A 223 -1.34 17.43 -36.15
C ALA A 223 -2.62 16.81 -35.52
N GLY A 224 -2.93 17.18 -34.27
CA GLY A 224 -4.14 16.76 -33.54
C GLY A 224 -4.07 15.36 -32.92
N ASN A 225 -2.89 14.71 -32.86
CA ASN A 225 -2.73 13.44 -32.16
C ASN A 225 -2.24 13.65 -30.73
N LYS A 226 -3.07 13.28 -29.76
CA LYS A 226 -2.79 13.31 -28.31
C LYS A 226 -2.81 11.91 -27.69
N ASN A 227 -2.81 10.85 -28.49
CA ASN A 227 -2.77 9.46 -28.03
C ASN A 227 -1.33 8.91 -28.19
N LEU A 228 -0.42 9.38 -27.35
CA LEU A 228 1.03 9.19 -27.48
C LEU A 228 1.64 8.51 -26.26
N VAL A 229 2.69 7.72 -26.48
CA VAL A 229 3.57 7.15 -25.46
C VAL A 229 5.02 7.51 -25.81
N LEU A 230 5.83 7.88 -24.83
CA LEU A 230 7.20 8.34 -25.02
C LEU A 230 8.19 7.21 -24.72
N ASP A 231 8.94 6.75 -25.69
CA ASP A 231 10.10 5.91 -25.41
C ASP A 231 11.27 6.79 -24.93
N VAL A 232 11.52 6.76 -23.62
CA VAL A 232 12.55 7.56 -22.95
C VAL A 232 13.88 6.83 -22.82
N THR A 233 14.01 5.67 -23.45
CA THR A 233 15.19 4.81 -23.35
C THR A 233 16.40 5.44 -24.01
N GLY A 234 17.42 5.74 -23.21
CA GLY A 234 18.74 6.17 -23.68
C GLY A 234 19.68 4.99 -23.91
N LYS A 235 20.93 5.31 -24.20
CA LYS A 235 22.02 4.33 -24.47
C LYS A 235 22.53 3.63 -23.19
N THR A 236 22.21 4.18 -22.03
CA THR A 236 22.63 3.66 -20.71
C THR A 236 21.49 3.76 -19.70
N ALA A 237 21.56 2.97 -18.63
CA ALA A 237 20.61 3.06 -17.52
C ALA A 237 20.61 4.46 -16.86
N LYS A 238 21.79 5.09 -16.75
CA LYS A 238 21.91 6.45 -16.19
C LYS A 238 21.17 7.48 -17.05
N GLU A 239 21.34 7.41 -18.35
CA GLU A 239 20.69 8.31 -19.30
C GLU A 239 19.17 8.10 -19.30
N THR A 240 18.74 6.84 -19.38
CA THR A 240 17.31 6.48 -19.31
C THR A 240 16.65 6.98 -18.03
N LEU A 241 17.32 6.83 -16.87
CA LEU A 241 16.82 7.35 -15.60
C LEU A 241 16.74 8.89 -15.62
N ALA A 242 17.76 9.56 -16.14
CA ALA A 242 17.75 11.01 -16.29
C ALA A 242 16.58 11.47 -17.16
N ASN A 243 16.38 10.83 -18.32
CA ASN A 243 15.28 11.11 -19.24
C ASN A 243 13.92 10.93 -18.55
N ALA A 244 13.69 9.80 -17.90
CA ALA A 244 12.43 9.51 -17.20
C ALA A 244 12.14 10.55 -16.10
N VAL A 245 13.17 10.97 -15.35
CA VAL A 245 13.06 11.99 -14.31
C VAL A 245 12.76 13.37 -14.91
N ILE A 246 13.47 13.77 -15.98
CA ILE A 246 13.24 15.06 -16.65
C ILE A 246 11.82 15.13 -17.20
N VAL A 247 11.39 14.13 -17.98
CA VAL A 247 10.04 14.05 -18.56
C VAL A 247 8.98 14.19 -17.46
N ARG A 248 9.10 13.42 -16.37
CA ARG A 248 8.14 13.48 -15.27
C ARG A 248 8.14 14.83 -14.56
N ARG A 249 9.31 15.43 -14.32
CA ARG A 249 9.42 16.75 -13.66
C ARG A 249 8.88 17.85 -14.52
N THR A 250 9.20 17.87 -15.80
CA THR A 250 8.69 18.85 -16.75
C THR A 250 7.16 18.83 -16.80
N ALA A 251 6.57 17.63 -16.86
CA ALA A 251 5.11 17.50 -16.86
C ALA A 251 4.46 17.94 -15.53
N LEU A 252 4.99 17.52 -14.38
CA LEU A 252 4.31 17.70 -13.09
C LEU A 252 4.74 18.97 -12.34
N LYS A 253 6.01 19.37 -12.43
CA LYS A 253 6.54 20.53 -11.71
C LYS A 253 6.48 21.81 -12.55
N ASP A 254 6.91 21.71 -13.82
CA ASP A 254 6.95 22.86 -14.70
C ASP A 254 5.62 23.06 -15.43
N GLY A 255 4.74 22.04 -15.41
CA GLY A 255 3.40 22.10 -15.99
C GLY A 255 3.37 22.01 -17.52
N ASP A 256 4.45 21.58 -18.15
CA ASP A 256 4.52 21.38 -19.59
C ASP A 256 3.94 20.01 -19.98
N ARG A 257 2.74 20.04 -20.53
CA ARG A 257 1.98 18.86 -20.91
C ARG A 257 2.51 18.11 -22.11
N SER A 258 3.44 18.66 -22.87
CA SER A 258 4.05 17.95 -23.99
C SER A 258 4.88 16.76 -23.54
N PHE A 259 5.39 16.78 -22.31
CA PHE A 259 5.96 15.61 -21.65
C PHE A 259 4.97 14.86 -20.72
N GLY A 260 3.71 15.26 -20.71
CA GLY A 260 2.67 14.66 -19.90
C GLY A 260 2.09 13.36 -20.47
N TYR A 261 2.89 12.51 -21.09
CA TYR A 261 2.50 11.21 -21.63
C TYR A 261 3.16 10.05 -20.86
N PRO A 262 2.54 8.85 -20.86
CA PRO A 262 3.19 7.65 -20.34
C PRO A 262 4.49 7.34 -21.07
N SER A 263 5.39 6.60 -20.42
CA SER A 263 6.72 6.27 -20.97
C SER A 263 6.92 4.78 -21.20
N ILE A 264 7.73 4.46 -22.19
CA ILE A 264 8.34 3.14 -22.39
C ILE A 264 9.79 3.22 -21.94
N VAL A 265 10.26 2.17 -21.23
CA VAL A 265 11.65 1.92 -20.89
C VAL A 265 12.03 0.53 -21.40
N ASN A 266 12.84 0.46 -22.46
CA ASN A 266 13.27 -0.79 -23.06
C ASN A 266 14.66 -1.18 -22.54
N LEU A 267 14.69 -2.11 -21.57
CA LEU A 267 15.93 -2.56 -20.92
C LEU A 267 16.87 -3.33 -21.89
N ASN A 268 16.31 -3.85 -22.99
CA ASN A 268 17.10 -4.59 -23.98
C ASN A 268 18.12 -3.71 -24.73
N ARG A 269 17.96 -2.38 -24.70
CA ARG A 269 18.90 -1.47 -25.35
C ARG A 269 20.23 -1.32 -24.60
N PHE A 270 20.27 -1.60 -23.29
CA PHE A 270 21.49 -1.41 -22.48
C PHE A 270 21.80 -2.53 -21.49
N ALA A 271 20.94 -3.54 -21.35
CA ALA A 271 21.15 -4.67 -20.44
C ALA A 271 20.77 -6.03 -21.07
N LYS A 272 20.81 -6.14 -22.41
CA LYS A 272 20.50 -7.37 -23.14
C LYS A 272 21.41 -8.51 -22.71
N GLY A 273 20.84 -9.71 -22.50
CA GLY A 273 21.57 -10.92 -22.12
C GLY A 273 21.89 -11.05 -20.63
N ASP A 274 21.56 -10.07 -19.80
CA ASP A 274 21.76 -10.14 -18.34
C ASP A 274 20.42 -9.99 -17.59
N SER A 275 19.78 -11.10 -17.31
CA SER A 275 18.45 -11.12 -16.66
C SER A 275 18.47 -10.55 -15.25
N ARG A 276 19.57 -10.72 -14.50
CA ARG A 276 19.69 -10.17 -13.13
C ARG A 276 19.80 -8.66 -13.16
N LEU A 277 20.61 -8.15 -14.08
CA LEU A 277 20.77 -6.70 -14.29
C LEU A 277 19.45 -6.09 -14.78
N GLN A 278 18.74 -6.74 -15.69
CA GLN A 278 17.42 -6.30 -16.14
C GLN A 278 16.41 -6.28 -15.00
N THR A 279 16.39 -7.30 -14.14
CA THR A 279 15.49 -7.32 -12.95
C THR A 279 15.81 -6.17 -12.00
N ALA A 280 17.10 -5.89 -11.75
CA ALA A 280 17.51 -4.75 -10.91
C ALA A 280 17.09 -3.40 -11.51
N TYR A 281 17.28 -3.21 -12.81
CA TYR A 281 16.82 -1.99 -13.49
C TYR A 281 15.30 -1.91 -13.58
N ALA A 282 14.61 -3.02 -13.80
CA ALA A 282 13.15 -3.06 -13.77
C ALA A 282 12.61 -2.61 -12.40
N ALA A 283 13.23 -3.04 -11.31
CA ALA A 283 12.91 -2.57 -9.96
C ALA A 283 13.13 -1.05 -9.84
N MET A 284 14.26 -0.53 -10.29
CA MET A 284 14.57 0.91 -10.27
C MET A 284 13.53 1.72 -11.06
N PHE A 285 13.12 1.28 -12.24
CA PHE A 285 12.11 1.99 -13.04
C PHE A 285 10.68 1.78 -12.53
N THR A 286 10.43 0.73 -11.78
CA THR A 286 9.18 0.59 -11.01
C THR A 286 9.07 1.67 -9.95
N GLU A 287 10.15 2.00 -9.26
CA GLU A 287 10.20 3.09 -8.30
C GLU A 287 10.27 4.48 -8.95
N LYS A 288 10.84 4.57 -10.16
CA LYS A 288 11.16 5.83 -10.85
C LYS A 288 10.66 5.88 -12.29
N TYR A 289 9.35 6.07 -12.42
CA TYR A 289 8.67 6.65 -13.58
C TYR A 289 8.64 5.82 -14.88
N GLY A 290 8.99 4.54 -14.86
CA GLY A 290 8.71 3.66 -16.00
C GLY A 290 7.22 3.32 -16.06
N SER A 291 6.49 3.69 -17.11
CA SER A 291 5.08 3.28 -17.25
C SER A 291 4.98 1.88 -17.86
N ILE A 292 5.72 1.61 -18.92
CA ILE A 292 5.90 0.27 -19.48
C ILE A 292 7.39 -0.07 -19.42
N ILE A 293 7.72 -1.21 -18.84
CA ILE A 293 9.09 -1.68 -18.70
C ILE A 293 9.26 -2.94 -19.55
N VAL A 294 10.10 -2.87 -20.59
CA VAL A 294 10.34 -3.95 -21.52
C VAL A 294 11.57 -4.74 -21.11
N MET A 295 11.37 -6.02 -20.81
CA MET A 295 12.39 -6.98 -20.42
C MET A 295 12.63 -8.00 -21.54
N GLU A 296 13.79 -8.60 -21.56
CA GLU A 296 14.09 -9.68 -22.51
C GLU A 296 13.25 -10.93 -22.23
N ASN A 297 13.13 -11.29 -20.94
CA ASN A 297 12.33 -12.40 -20.44
C ASN A 297 11.68 -12.00 -19.12
N MET A 298 10.70 -12.76 -18.69
CA MET A 298 10.18 -12.70 -17.33
C MET A 298 9.81 -14.10 -16.86
N THR A 299 10.62 -14.65 -15.98
CA THR A 299 10.37 -15.88 -15.26
C THR A 299 9.59 -15.59 -13.96
N TYR A 300 9.02 -16.63 -13.34
CA TYR A 300 8.36 -16.49 -12.04
C TYR A 300 9.29 -15.92 -10.96
N ALA A 301 10.58 -16.31 -10.98
CA ALA A 301 11.58 -15.83 -10.03
C ALA A 301 11.86 -14.32 -10.17
N GLU A 302 11.82 -13.79 -11.39
CA GLU A 302 11.97 -12.34 -11.66
C GLU A 302 10.67 -11.57 -11.39
N ALA A 303 9.54 -12.17 -11.72
CA ALA A 303 8.22 -11.56 -11.55
C ALA A 303 7.86 -11.35 -10.08
N LEU A 304 8.14 -12.32 -9.22
CA LEU A 304 7.75 -12.29 -7.81
C LEU A 304 8.22 -11.02 -7.06
N PRO A 305 9.52 -10.64 -7.08
CA PRO A 305 9.99 -9.42 -6.45
C PRO A 305 9.47 -8.15 -7.16
N LEU A 306 9.38 -8.13 -8.49
CA LEU A 306 8.95 -6.97 -9.26
C LEU A 306 7.48 -6.63 -9.00
N TYR A 307 6.59 -7.60 -9.07
CA TYR A 307 5.17 -7.38 -8.76
C TYR A 307 4.94 -7.10 -7.27
N GLY A 308 5.73 -7.72 -6.38
CA GLY A 308 5.72 -7.39 -4.95
C GLY A 308 6.09 -5.93 -4.68
N LEU A 309 7.15 -5.44 -5.33
CA LEU A 309 7.58 -4.05 -5.26
C LEU A 309 6.52 -3.11 -5.85
N ARG A 310 6.02 -3.41 -7.06
CA ARG A 310 4.94 -2.65 -7.70
C ARG A 310 3.73 -2.51 -6.78
N GLN A 311 3.23 -3.61 -6.24
CA GLN A 311 2.08 -3.59 -5.35
C GLN A 311 2.31 -2.71 -4.12
N ASN A 312 3.52 -2.73 -3.55
CA ASN A 312 3.89 -1.90 -2.41
C ASN A 312 3.97 -0.41 -2.78
N ILE A 313 4.62 -0.07 -3.89
CA ILE A 313 4.81 1.33 -4.33
C ILE A 313 3.46 2.01 -4.64
N PHE A 314 2.51 1.29 -5.22
CA PHE A 314 1.20 1.82 -5.63
C PHE A 314 0.09 1.67 -4.58
N THR A 315 0.44 1.31 -3.35
CA THR A 315 -0.48 1.43 -2.20
C THR A 315 -0.43 2.83 -1.60
N ASP A 316 -1.49 3.22 -0.89
CA ASP A 316 -1.54 4.48 -0.16
C ASP A 316 -0.45 4.49 0.94
N PRO A 317 0.51 5.44 0.92
CA PRO A 317 1.57 5.48 1.92
C PRO A 317 1.06 5.75 3.35
N GLN A 318 -0.15 6.31 3.47
CA GLN A 318 -0.80 6.59 4.76
C GLN A 318 -1.70 5.45 5.23
N LYS A 319 -1.97 4.46 4.38
CA LYS A 319 -2.78 3.29 4.70
C LYS A 319 -1.96 2.03 4.51
N PRO A 320 -1.65 1.31 5.58
CA PRO A 320 -0.95 0.04 5.48
C PRO A 320 -1.69 -0.94 4.57
N MET A 321 -0.93 -1.72 3.80
CA MET A 321 -1.49 -2.79 3.00
C MET A 321 -2.10 -3.84 3.92
N LYS A 322 -3.35 -4.20 3.68
CA LYS A 322 -4.08 -5.17 4.49
C LYS A 322 -4.73 -6.25 3.66
N VAL A 323 -4.86 -7.42 4.25
CA VAL A 323 -5.65 -8.53 3.71
C VAL A 323 -7.08 -8.43 4.24
N GLU A 324 -7.99 -9.14 3.61
CA GLU A 324 -9.38 -9.21 4.07
C GLU A 324 -9.47 -9.90 5.43
N ALA A 325 -10.22 -9.31 6.36
CA ALA A 325 -10.52 -9.92 7.65
C ALA A 325 -11.51 -11.07 7.46
N LYS A 326 -11.05 -12.31 7.63
CA LYS A 326 -11.83 -13.53 7.51
C LYS A 326 -11.10 -14.75 8.07
N ILE A 327 -11.70 -15.92 7.94
CA ILE A 327 -11.10 -17.22 8.26
C ILE A 327 -10.36 -17.73 7.02
N TYR A 328 -9.09 -18.08 7.18
CA TYR A 328 -8.24 -18.70 6.14
C TYR A 328 -7.91 -20.13 6.56
N PRO A 329 -8.58 -21.15 6.03
CA PRO A 329 -8.23 -22.53 6.31
C PRO A 329 -6.92 -22.90 5.59
N LEU A 330 -5.91 -23.32 6.34
CA LEU A 330 -4.59 -23.71 5.83
C LEU A 330 -4.38 -25.21 5.99
N ASN A 331 -3.64 -25.82 5.07
CA ASN A 331 -3.28 -27.26 5.09
C ASN A 331 -4.51 -28.19 5.20
N GLY A 332 -5.62 -27.84 4.56
CA GLY A 332 -6.84 -28.64 4.61
C GLY A 332 -7.59 -28.57 5.95
N ALA A 333 -7.46 -27.45 6.66
CA ALA A 333 -8.17 -27.23 7.92
C ALA A 333 -9.70 -27.29 7.75
N ASP A 334 -10.35 -27.88 8.73
CA ASP A 334 -11.79 -28.04 8.87
C ASP A 334 -12.31 -27.44 10.20
N GLU A 335 -13.56 -27.70 10.55
CA GLU A 335 -14.18 -27.25 11.78
C GLU A 335 -13.55 -27.86 13.05
N ASN A 336 -12.79 -28.96 12.94
CA ASN A 336 -12.13 -29.61 14.07
C ASN A 336 -10.66 -29.21 14.22
N SER A 337 -10.18 -28.34 13.34
CA SER A 337 -8.81 -27.84 13.34
C SER A 337 -8.63 -26.67 14.30
N VAL A 338 -7.44 -26.56 14.91
CA VAL A 338 -7.10 -25.46 15.83
C VAL A 338 -7.21 -24.10 15.14
N CYS A 339 -7.64 -23.08 15.88
CA CYS A 339 -7.67 -21.71 15.42
C CYS A 339 -6.44 -20.93 15.88
N ALA A 340 -5.86 -20.14 14.99
CA ALA A 340 -4.80 -19.21 15.32
C ALA A 340 -5.20 -17.80 14.87
N LEU A 341 -5.01 -16.81 15.71
CA LEU A 341 -5.46 -15.44 15.48
C LEU A 341 -4.30 -14.49 15.18
N THR A 342 -4.46 -13.63 14.20
CA THR A 342 -3.58 -12.47 13.98
C THR A 342 -4.36 -11.31 13.36
N VAL A 343 -3.65 -10.28 12.90
CA VAL A 343 -4.22 -9.05 12.36
C VAL A 343 -4.13 -8.99 10.83
N ASP A 344 -4.91 -8.09 10.22
CA ASP A 344 -5.03 -7.90 8.77
C ASP A 344 -3.82 -7.22 8.10
N PHE A 345 -2.77 -6.85 8.83
CA PHE A 345 -1.56 -6.31 8.23
C PHE A 345 -0.90 -7.33 7.28
N ALA A 346 -0.78 -6.97 6.01
CA ALA A 346 -0.37 -7.91 4.96
C ALA A 346 0.98 -8.61 5.24
N LEU A 347 1.98 -7.88 5.74
CA LEU A 347 3.27 -8.48 6.09
C LEU A 347 3.15 -9.52 7.20
N THR A 348 2.34 -9.23 8.24
CA THR A 348 2.08 -10.20 9.32
C THR A 348 1.38 -11.44 8.76
N TYR A 349 0.36 -11.24 7.93
CA TYR A 349 -0.36 -12.35 7.29
C TYR A 349 0.59 -13.27 6.52
N PHE A 350 1.42 -12.72 5.62
CA PHE A 350 2.33 -13.55 4.80
C PHE A 350 3.37 -14.30 5.62
N LEU A 351 3.94 -13.65 6.64
CA LEU A 351 4.90 -14.30 7.51
C LEU A 351 4.25 -15.43 8.31
N VAL A 352 3.08 -15.18 8.88
CA VAL A 352 2.39 -16.16 9.73
C VAL A 352 1.78 -17.29 8.89
N SER A 353 1.07 -16.98 7.81
CA SER A 353 0.47 -18.01 6.94
C SER A 353 1.53 -18.89 6.29
N GLY A 354 2.61 -18.29 5.79
CA GLY A 354 3.70 -19.04 5.17
C GLY A 354 4.39 -20.04 6.14
N GLU A 355 4.60 -19.63 7.40
CA GLU A 355 5.14 -20.57 8.40
C GLU A 355 4.11 -21.64 8.81
N MET A 356 2.83 -21.29 8.88
CA MET A 356 1.77 -22.27 9.14
C MET A 356 1.65 -23.29 8.01
N GLU A 357 1.68 -22.84 6.74
CA GLU A 357 1.68 -23.73 5.57
C GLU A 357 2.88 -24.68 5.58
N ARG A 358 4.07 -24.19 5.91
CA ARG A 358 5.30 -25.00 6.05
C ARG A 358 5.21 -26.05 7.16
N SER A 359 4.35 -25.85 8.16
CA SER A 359 4.14 -26.82 9.22
C SER A 359 3.46 -28.11 8.73
N ASN A 360 2.67 -28.02 7.64
CA ASN A 360 1.73 -29.03 7.16
C ASN A 360 0.67 -29.44 8.21
N CYS A 361 0.47 -28.64 9.27
CA CYS A 361 -0.58 -28.88 10.26
C CYS A 361 -1.86 -28.13 9.84
N PRO A 362 -3.05 -28.76 9.91
CA PRO A 362 -4.31 -28.08 9.65
C PRO A 362 -4.56 -26.97 10.69
N VAL A 363 -4.74 -25.73 10.24
CA VAL A 363 -4.96 -24.56 11.10
C VAL A 363 -5.93 -23.60 10.44
N ASN A 364 -6.97 -23.18 11.16
CA ASN A 364 -7.83 -22.07 10.77
C ASN A 364 -7.19 -20.75 11.20
N LEU A 365 -6.57 -20.03 10.25
CA LEU A 365 -5.97 -18.73 10.53
C LEU A 365 -7.06 -17.64 10.50
N LEU A 366 -7.33 -17.07 11.67
CA LEU A 366 -8.31 -16.01 11.88
C LEU A 366 -7.64 -14.65 11.71
N ILE A 367 -8.11 -13.84 10.77
CA ILE A 367 -7.57 -12.51 10.51
C ILE A 367 -8.57 -11.45 11.00
N SER A 368 -8.22 -10.76 12.09
CA SER A 368 -9.01 -9.67 12.66
C SER A 368 -8.70 -8.32 11.99
N ASP A 369 -9.72 -7.49 11.74
CA ASP A 369 -9.52 -6.14 11.21
C ASP A 369 -8.85 -5.25 12.28
N ALA A 370 -7.63 -4.86 11.99
CA ALA A 370 -6.82 -3.95 12.78
C ALA A 370 -6.42 -2.70 11.97
N SER A 371 -7.16 -2.42 10.89
CA SER A 371 -6.88 -1.33 9.94
C SER A 371 -5.48 -1.41 9.31
N GLY A 372 -4.97 -2.62 9.08
CA GLY A 372 -3.65 -2.85 8.49
C GLY A 372 -2.47 -2.58 9.44
N MET A 373 -2.70 -2.54 10.75
CA MET A 373 -1.63 -2.34 11.73
C MET A 373 -1.00 -3.68 12.14
N SER A 374 0.28 -3.66 12.51
CA SER A 374 0.93 -4.83 13.12
C SER A 374 0.31 -5.16 14.47
N VAL A 375 0.49 -6.42 14.95
CA VAL A 375 -0.11 -6.91 16.20
C VAL A 375 0.13 -5.95 17.38
N LEU A 376 1.39 -5.51 17.60
CA LEU A 376 1.72 -4.63 18.72
C LEU A 376 1.14 -3.22 18.53
N THR A 377 1.19 -2.69 17.32
CA THR A 377 0.64 -1.36 17.01
C THR A 377 -0.88 -1.36 17.15
N ALA A 378 -1.55 -2.41 16.68
CA ALA A 378 -2.99 -2.56 16.79
C ALA A 378 -3.45 -2.73 18.24
N TRP A 379 -2.69 -3.49 19.04
CA TRP A 379 -2.92 -3.61 20.47
C TRP A 379 -2.76 -2.28 21.18
N ALA A 380 -1.66 -1.57 20.96
CA ALA A 380 -1.41 -0.25 21.55
C ALA A 380 -2.48 0.78 21.15
N ALA A 381 -3.01 0.70 19.92
CA ALA A 381 -4.10 1.55 19.43
C ALA A 381 -5.51 1.09 19.85
N GLY A 382 -5.64 0.05 20.68
CA GLY A 382 -6.94 -0.50 21.11
C GLY A 382 -7.77 -1.19 20.01
N LYS A 383 -7.16 -1.40 18.81
CA LYS A 383 -7.83 -2.05 17.68
C LYS A 383 -7.70 -3.57 17.67
N PHE A 384 -6.79 -4.08 18.48
CA PHE A 384 -6.63 -5.52 18.73
C PHE A 384 -6.73 -5.72 20.24
N SER A 385 -7.95 -5.92 20.74
CA SER A 385 -8.32 -6.06 22.13
C SER A 385 -9.27 -7.26 22.31
N ALA A 386 -9.49 -7.70 23.55
CA ALA A 386 -10.42 -8.79 23.83
C ALA A 386 -11.84 -8.48 23.31
N SER A 387 -12.27 -7.22 23.35
CA SER A 387 -13.58 -6.78 22.85
C SER A 387 -13.67 -6.82 21.33
N THR A 388 -12.63 -6.39 20.59
CA THR A 388 -12.61 -6.47 19.13
C THR A 388 -12.51 -7.91 18.63
N ILE A 389 -11.78 -8.78 19.36
CA ILE A 389 -11.70 -10.21 19.09
C ILE A 389 -13.06 -10.86 19.29
N LYS A 390 -13.75 -10.58 20.40
CA LYS A 390 -15.12 -11.10 20.64
C LYS A 390 -16.07 -10.67 19.53
N LYS A 391 -16.03 -9.40 19.11
CA LYS A 391 -16.83 -8.91 18.00
C LYS A 391 -16.58 -9.69 16.70
N PHE A 392 -15.32 -9.99 16.37
CA PHE A 392 -14.95 -10.81 15.22
C PHE A 392 -15.55 -12.22 15.35
N PHE A 393 -15.47 -12.82 16.53
CA PHE A 393 -16.07 -14.14 16.80
C PHE A 393 -17.57 -14.16 16.57
N ASP A 394 -18.27 -13.12 17.00
CA ASP A 394 -19.71 -12.98 16.81
C ASP A 394 -20.08 -12.75 15.35
N GLU A 395 -19.35 -11.86 14.65
CA GLU A 395 -19.57 -11.52 13.25
C GLU A 395 -19.41 -12.72 12.32
N PHE A 396 -18.38 -13.54 12.57
CA PHE A 396 -18.10 -14.74 11.77
C PHE A 396 -18.80 -15.99 12.28
N GLU A 397 -19.58 -15.88 13.37
CA GLU A 397 -20.29 -17.00 14.02
C GLU A 397 -19.38 -18.19 14.33
N LEU A 398 -18.17 -17.92 14.86
CA LEU A 398 -17.14 -18.92 15.08
C LEU A 398 -17.60 -20.03 16.03
N ASP A 399 -18.43 -19.68 17.03
CA ASP A 399 -19.03 -20.64 17.96
C ASP A 399 -19.94 -21.69 17.29
N LYS A 400 -20.45 -21.39 16.10
CA LYS A 400 -21.28 -22.32 15.32
C LYS A 400 -20.49 -23.07 14.26
N LYS A 401 -19.41 -22.46 13.74
CA LYS A 401 -18.64 -22.97 12.60
C LYS A 401 -17.45 -23.84 12.99
N ILE A 402 -16.92 -23.67 14.19
CA ILE A 402 -15.70 -24.35 14.65
C ILE A 402 -16.03 -25.20 15.86
N ASN A 403 -15.71 -26.48 15.77
CA ASN A 403 -15.88 -27.45 16.87
C ASN A 403 -14.68 -27.44 17.82
N ASN A 404 -13.47 -27.28 17.29
CA ASN A 404 -12.26 -27.14 18.11
C ASN A 404 -12.23 -25.77 18.78
N ARG A 405 -12.32 -25.78 20.11
CA ARG A 405 -12.39 -24.56 20.93
C ARG A 405 -11.02 -24.06 21.38
N THR A 406 -9.94 -24.37 20.65
CA THR A 406 -8.61 -23.88 20.96
C THR A 406 -8.26 -22.68 20.07
N LEU A 407 -7.93 -21.57 20.72
CA LEU A 407 -7.52 -20.32 20.09
C LEU A 407 -6.07 -19.99 20.45
N VAL A 408 -5.18 -20.03 19.47
CA VAL A 408 -3.78 -19.60 19.62
C VAL A 408 -3.66 -18.11 19.32
N ILE A 409 -3.20 -17.32 20.28
CA ILE A 409 -2.96 -15.88 20.13
C ILE A 409 -1.47 -15.59 19.95
N PRO A 410 -1.07 -14.49 19.28
CA PRO A 410 0.34 -14.13 19.10
C PRO A 410 1.05 -13.96 20.45
N GLY A 411 2.22 -14.56 20.62
CA GLY A 411 3.01 -14.48 21.86
C GLY A 411 3.45 -13.06 22.24
N LYS A 412 3.47 -12.13 21.27
CA LYS A 412 3.78 -10.70 21.51
C LYS A 412 2.70 -10.00 22.33
N VAL A 413 1.47 -10.53 22.35
CA VAL A 413 0.34 -10.02 23.12
C VAL A 413 -0.16 -11.03 24.15
N ALA A 414 0.72 -11.87 24.69
CA ALA A 414 0.43 -12.86 25.72
C ALA A 414 -0.33 -12.29 26.94
N VAL A 415 -0.13 -11.02 27.23
CA VAL A 415 -0.81 -10.29 28.33
C VAL A 415 -2.31 -10.24 28.17
N MET A 416 -2.83 -10.34 26.95
CA MET A 416 -4.28 -10.32 26.66
C MET A 416 -4.98 -11.66 26.95
N LYS A 417 -4.22 -12.73 27.26
CA LYS A 417 -4.77 -14.08 27.42
C LYS A 417 -5.95 -14.11 28.41
N GLY A 418 -5.79 -13.48 29.57
CA GLY A 418 -6.83 -13.47 30.62
C GLY A 418 -8.10 -12.78 30.14
N GLU A 419 -7.97 -11.57 29.59
CA GLU A 419 -9.10 -10.78 29.08
C GLU A 419 -9.83 -11.49 27.92
N ILE A 420 -9.08 -12.11 27.00
CA ILE A 420 -9.68 -12.88 25.91
C ILE A 420 -10.39 -14.11 26.45
N GLN A 421 -9.79 -14.81 27.42
CA GLN A 421 -10.40 -15.96 28.07
C GLN A 421 -11.70 -15.62 28.79
N ASP A 422 -11.76 -14.44 29.43
CA ASP A 422 -12.98 -13.92 30.08
C ASP A 422 -14.10 -13.61 29.06
N LYS A 423 -13.74 -13.07 27.90
CA LYS A 423 -14.70 -12.73 26.82
C LYS A 423 -15.12 -13.95 26.00
N LEU A 424 -14.28 -15.02 25.96
CA LEU A 424 -14.52 -16.26 25.23
C LEU A 424 -14.45 -17.45 26.21
N PRO A 425 -15.39 -17.58 27.15
CA PRO A 425 -15.32 -18.57 28.23
C PRO A 425 -15.35 -20.03 27.72
N ASP A 426 -16.00 -20.26 26.57
CA ASP A 426 -16.11 -21.58 25.95
C ASP A 426 -14.89 -21.96 25.10
N TRP A 427 -13.95 -21.03 24.94
CA TRP A 427 -12.71 -21.25 24.20
C TRP A 427 -11.54 -21.41 25.15
N ASN A 428 -10.55 -22.17 24.69
CA ASN A 428 -9.29 -22.36 25.38
C ASN A 428 -8.23 -21.48 24.72
N VAL A 429 -7.82 -20.42 25.38
CA VAL A 429 -6.84 -19.45 24.83
C VAL A 429 -5.43 -19.91 25.15
N VAL A 430 -4.66 -20.20 24.10
CA VAL A 430 -3.26 -20.63 24.15
C VAL A 430 -2.36 -19.50 23.66
N VAL A 431 -1.29 -19.22 24.38
CA VAL A 431 -0.27 -18.27 23.93
C VAL A 431 0.67 -18.97 22.96
N GLY A 432 0.71 -18.51 21.74
CA GLY A 432 1.61 -18.98 20.69
C GLY A 432 3.03 -18.39 20.78
N THR A 433 3.76 -18.50 19.69
CA THR A 433 5.15 -18.03 19.58
C THR A 433 5.26 -16.52 19.48
N ARG A 434 6.40 -15.97 19.88
CA ARG A 434 6.71 -14.55 19.71
C ARG A 434 7.18 -14.23 18.30
N GLU A 435 7.94 -15.12 17.68
CA GLU A 435 8.49 -14.96 16.33
C GLU A 435 7.87 -15.99 15.38
N ALA A 436 7.61 -15.56 14.13
CA ALA A 436 6.94 -16.37 13.14
C ALA A 436 7.72 -17.67 12.80
N VAL A 437 9.05 -17.61 12.77
CA VAL A 437 9.91 -18.76 12.47
C VAL A 437 9.74 -19.94 13.45
N GLU A 438 9.21 -19.68 14.64
CA GLU A 438 8.98 -20.70 15.67
C GLU A 438 7.64 -21.44 15.48
N ILE A 439 6.74 -20.92 14.62
CA ILE A 439 5.38 -21.45 14.42
C ILE A 439 5.42 -22.92 13.96
N VAL A 440 6.32 -23.26 13.04
CA VAL A 440 6.44 -24.63 12.51
C VAL A 440 6.68 -25.63 13.63
N LYS A 441 7.63 -25.31 14.53
CA LYS A 441 7.94 -26.17 15.68
C LYS A 441 6.76 -26.23 16.65
N PHE A 442 6.20 -25.08 17.00
CA PHE A 442 5.08 -24.97 17.93
C PHE A 442 3.86 -25.80 17.50
N LEU A 443 3.49 -25.75 16.23
CA LEU A 443 2.34 -26.50 15.70
C LEU A 443 2.64 -28.01 15.63
N LYS A 444 3.87 -28.40 15.27
CA LYS A 444 4.27 -29.82 15.20
C LYS A 444 4.38 -30.49 16.56
N ASP A 445 4.94 -29.78 17.55
CA ASP A 445 5.08 -30.32 18.92
C ASP A 445 3.69 -30.49 19.56
N GLY A 446 2.75 -29.60 19.34
CA GLY A 446 1.35 -29.67 19.73
C GLY A 446 1.07 -29.86 21.23
N GLU A 447 2.10 -29.97 22.08
CA GLU A 447 1.96 -30.26 23.51
C GLU A 447 1.21 -29.18 24.26
N HIS A 448 1.47 -27.91 23.94
CA HIS A 448 0.77 -26.78 24.53
C HIS A 448 -0.71 -26.68 24.13
N ILE A 449 -1.04 -27.16 22.92
CA ILE A 449 -2.41 -27.22 22.41
C ILE A 449 -3.15 -28.35 23.12
N LYS A 450 -2.54 -29.56 23.23
CA LYS A 450 -3.12 -30.71 23.89
C LYS A 450 -3.27 -30.52 25.41
N ALA A 451 -2.28 -29.95 26.07
CA ALA A 451 -2.34 -29.64 27.51
C ALA A 451 -3.47 -28.68 27.84
N ALA A 452 -3.74 -27.72 26.95
CA ALA A 452 -4.81 -26.75 27.10
C ALA A 452 -6.19 -27.39 26.86
N GLU A 453 -6.32 -28.30 25.91
CA GLU A 453 -7.54 -29.12 25.70
C GLU A 453 -7.90 -29.96 26.92
N ALA A 454 -6.91 -30.54 27.58
CA ALA A 454 -7.10 -31.34 28.79
C ALA A 454 -7.58 -30.49 29.98
N VAL A 455 -7.13 -29.22 30.10
CA VAL A 455 -7.55 -28.31 31.15
C VAL A 455 -8.97 -27.79 30.91
N ALA A 456 -9.37 -27.58 29.65
CA ALA A 456 -10.74 -27.14 29.29
C ALA A 456 -11.78 -28.23 29.61
N ALA A 457 -11.43 -29.53 29.44
CA ALA A 457 -12.31 -30.64 29.74
C ALA A 457 -12.58 -30.82 31.25
N THR A 458 -11.79 -30.18 32.12
CA THR A 458 -11.93 -30.33 33.61
C THR A 458 -12.62 -29.13 34.30
N LYS A 459 -12.93 -28.04 33.57
CA LYS A 459 -13.59 -26.88 34.15
C LYS A 459 -15.11 -26.99 34.09
N LYS A 460 -15.73 -27.23 35.25
CA LYS A 460 -17.17 -27.00 35.45
C LYS A 460 -17.44 -25.48 35.55
N PRO A 461 -18.61 -25.02 35.08
CA PRO A 461 -18.92 -23.58 35.10
C PRO A 461 -19.04 -23.07 36.53
N LYS A 462 -18.31 -22.03 36.89
CA LYS A 462 -18.61 -21.18 38.05
C LYS A 462 -19.47 -20.02 37.56
N GLU A 463 -20.70 -19.98 38.01
CA GLU A 463 -21.53 -18.78 37.95
C GLU A 463 -20.95 -17.71 38.87
N GLU A 464 -20.33 -16.69 38.31
CA GLU A 464 -20.17 -15.39 38.99
C GLU A 464 -20.90 -14.33 38.17
N LYS A 465 -21.98 -13.81 38.76
CA LYS A 465 -22.63 -12.60 38.26
C LYS A 465 -21.67 -11.43 38.45
N LYS A 466 -21.08 -10.94 37.38
CA LYS A 466 -20.45 -9.60 37.33
C LYS A 466 -21.52 -8.60 36.86
N GLU A 467 -21.74 -7.57 37.65
CA GLU A 467 -22.51 -6.40 37.25
C GLU A 467 -21.93 -5.81 35.97
N VAL A 468 -22.80 -5.59 34.99
CA VAL A 468 -22.46 -4.89 33.74
C VAL A 468 -22.26 -3.42 34.08
N VAL A 469 -21.02 -2.97 34.20
CA VAL A 469 -20.74 -1.53 34.31
C VAL A 469 -20.89 -0.93 32.92
N ASP A 470 -21.80 0.01 32.80
CA ASP A 470 -22.04 0.78 31.57
C ASP A 470 -20.76 1.54 31.20
N ALA A 471 -20.13 1.15 30.10
CA ALA A 471 -18.84 1.71 29.61
C ALA A 471 -18.95 3.20 29.25
N ASP A 472 -20.16 3.74 29.06
CA ASP A 472 -20.42 5.13 28.67
C ASP A 472 -20.88 6.03 29.82
N ALA A 473 -21.01 5.51 31.06
CA ALA A 473 -21.39 6.31 32.21
C ALA A 473 -20.34 7.40 32.52
N PRO A 474 -20.73 8.63 32.86
CA PRO A 474 -19.83 9.68 33.30
C PRO A 474 -19.03 9.26 34.52
N ILE A 475 -17.70 9.45 34.48
CA ILE A 475 -16.85 9.17 35.65
C ILE A 475 -16.96 10.33 36.65
N ASP A 476 -17.23 9.99 37.89
CA ASP A 476 -17.15 10.93 39.00
C ASP A 476 -15.72 10.98 39.54
N TYR A 477 -14.91 11.88 38.99
CA TYR A 477 -13.50 12.04 39.35
C TYR A 477 -13.27 12.40 40.82
N SER A 478 -14.27 12.88 41.55
CA SER A 478 -14.15 13.17 42.99
C SER A 478 -14.07 11.89 43.85
N LYS A 479 -14.43 10.75 43.30
CA LYS A 479 -14.42 9.45 43.98
C LYS A 479 -13.15 8.59 43.63
N ILE A 480 -12.26 9.12 42.83
CA ILE A 480 -11.02 8.40 42.50
C ILE A 480 -10.15 8.33 43.77
N VAL A 481 -9.86 7.12 44.21
CA VAL A 481 -8.94 6.84 45.31
C VAL A 481 -7.64 6.33 44.75
N ILE A 482 -6.55 7.05 44.99
CA ILE A 482 -5.21 6.64 44.59
C ILE A 482 -4.35 6.33 45.86
N PRO A 483 -3.36 5.45 45.75
CA PRO A 483 -2.44 5.21 46.85
C PRO A 483 -1.67 6.49 47.28
N GLU A 484 -1.21 6.53 48.52
CA GLU A 484 -0.36 7.62 49.01
C GLU A 484 0.89 7.79 48.14
N ILE A 485 1.22 9.03 47.80
CA ILE A 485 2.36 9.34 46.92
C ILE A 485 3.65 9.38 47.80
N PRO A 486 4.59 8.46 47.58
CA PRO A 486 5.85 8.48 48.32
C PRO A 486 6.79 9.56 47.75
N HIS A 487 7.46 10.28 48.65
CA HIS A 487 8.50 11.23 48.30
C HIS A 487 9.87 10.56 48.44
N LYS A 488 10.67 10.56 47.37
CA LYS A 488 12.02 9.99 47.34
C LYS A 488 13.05 11.03 46.92
N ASP A 489 14.09 11.17 47.67
CA ASP A 489 15.26 11.94 47.22
C ASP A 489 16.12 11.08 46.26
N LEU A 490 15.99 11.39 44.96
CA LEU A 490 16.73 10.72 43.90
C LEU A 490 17.98 11.51 43.47
N GLY A 491 18.32 12.58 44.19
CA GLY A 491 19.49 13.44 43.89
C GLY A 491 19.35 14.19 42.54
N VAL A 492 18.14 14.30 42.02
CA VAL A 492 17.85 14.97 40.74
C VAL A 492 16.69 15.93 40.92
N THR A 493 16.90 17.20 40.55
CA THR A 493 15.86 18.24 40.56
C THR A 493 15.61 18.72 39.14
N TYR A 494 14.37 18.73 38.72
CA TYR A 494 13.99 19.33 37.44
C TYR A 494 14.19 20.85 37.52
N LYS A 495 14.91 21.39 36.55
CA LYS A 495 15.07 22.84 36.37
C LYS A 495 14.34 23.26 35.13
N GLN A 496 13.30 24.09 35.29
CA GLN A 496 12.54 24.63 34.16
C GLN A 496 13.51 25.32 33.19
N ARG A 497 13.55 24.83 31.95
CA ARG A 497 14.32 25.47 30.88
C ARG A 497 13.43 26.47 30.18
N ASN A 498 13.93 27.69 29.96
CA ASN A 498 13.18 28.73 29.25
C ASN A 498 12.97 28.29 27.79
N VAL A 499 11.72 27.99 27.43
CA VAL A 499 11.32 27.47 26.08
C VAL A 499 11.36 28.56 25.02
N GLU A 500 11.53 29.84 25.40
CA GLU A 500 11.58 30.98 24.48
C GLU A 500 12.81 31.05 23.57
N SER A 501 13.84 30.28 23.86
CA SER A 501 14.97 30.13 22.94
C SER A 501 14.66 29.00 21.95
N LYS A 502 14.74 29.25 20.67
CA LYS A 502 14.59 28.34 19.50
C LYS A 502 15.42 27.03 19.55
N LYS A 503 15.58 26.42 20.73
CA LYS A 503 16.27 25.15 20.93
C LYS A 503 15.27 24.02 20.90
N PHE A 504 15.71 22.86 20.39
CA PHE A 504 14.92 21.64 20.38
C PHE A 504 14.40 21.31 21.79
N VAL A 505 13.10 20.97 21.84
CA VAL A 505 12.46 20.41 23.03
C VAL A 505 12.69 18.90 23.01
N THR A 506 13.22 18.34 24.09
CA THR A 506 13.46 16.89 24.21
C THR A 506 12.38 16.26 25.08
N ILE A 507 11.74 15.20 24.60
CA ILE A 507 10.75 14.41 25.33
C ILE A 507 11.39 13.08 25.70
N GLY A 508 11.35 12.71 26.96
CA GLY A 508 11.83 11.43 27.46
C GLY A 508 10.72 10.38 27.43
N GLU A 509 10.84 9.33 26.64
CA GLU A 509 9.80 8.32 26.36
C GLU A 509 10.04 6.98 27.07
N ARG A 510 10.71 6.95 28.23
CA ARG A 510 11.04 5.68 28.89
C ARG A 510 10.05 5.23 29.98
N ILE A 511 9.04 6.05 30.29
CA ILE A 511 7.92 5.68 31.18
C ILE A 511 6.77 5.17 30.33
N HIS A 512 6.96 3.98 29.76
CA HIS A 512 6.07 3.42 28.78
C HIS A 512 5.74 1.94 29.08
N CYS A 513 4.47 1.58 29.10
CA CYS A 513 3.97 0.23 29.42
C CYS A 513 4.36 -0.88 28.43
N ILE A 514 5.05 -0.57 27.32
CA ILE A 514 5.76 -1.59 26.51
C ILE A 514 6.87 -2.25 27.34
N SER A 515 7.55 -1.51 28.23
CA SER A 515 8.51 -2.08 29.16
C SER A 515 7.78 -2.95 30.21
N PRO A 516 8.11 -4.26 30.34
CA PRO A 516 7.47 -5.13 31.32
C PRO A 516 7.59 -4.59 32.75
N VAL A 517 8.75 -4.01 33.08
CA VAL A 517 9.03 -3.43 34.41
C VAL A 517 8.12 -2.22 34.70
N ILE A 518 7.92 -1.33 33.72
CA ILE A 518 7.04 -0.17 33.89
C ILE A 518 5.57 -0.61 33.92
N ARG A 519 5.21 -1.59 33.11
CA ARG A 519 3.84 -2.14 33.10
C ARG A 519 3.47 -2.76 34.45
N GLU A 520 4.36 -3.55 35.04
CA GLU A 520 4.16 -4.14 36.35
C GLU A 520 4.11 -3.07 37.44
N ALA A 521 4.99 -2.06 37.34
CA ALA A 521 5.02 -0.93 38.24
C ALA A 521 3.70 -0.13 38.20
N MET A 522 3.14 0.13 37.02
CA MET A 522 1.83 0.77 36.86
C MET A 522 0.71 -0.10 37.42
N ALA A 523 0.67 -1.38 37.09
CA ALA A 523 -0.38 -2.30 37.54
C ALA A 523 -0.42 -2.50 39.07
N THR A 524 0.73 -2.38 39.73
CA THR A 524 0.87 -2.57 41.19
C THR A 524 1.03 -1.28 41.96
N PHE A 525 0.95 -0.12 41.31
CA PHE A 525 1.23 1.19 41.90
C PHE A 525 2.64 1.26 42.58
N ASN A 526 3.63 0.55 42.00
CA ASN A 526 4.99 0.57 42.48
C ASN A 526 5.75 1.80 41.93
N PRO A 527 6.13 2.79 42.78
CA PRO A 527 6.72 4.04 42.34
C PRO A 527 8.18 3.90 41.85
N ASP A 528 8.94 2.91 42.37
CA ASP A 528 10.39 2.84 42.25
C ASP A 528 10.88 2.80 40.78
N PRO A 529 10.42 1.89 39.93
CA PRO A 529 10.88 1.84 38.54
C PRO A 529 10.51 3.09 37.73
N ILE A 530 9.39 3.73 38.07
CA ILE A 530 8.90 4.93 37.39
C ILE A 530 9.76 6.13 37.75
N LEU A 531 10.03 6.33 39.06
CA LEU A 531 10.87 7.41 39.56
C LEU A 531 12.33 7.28 39.08
N GLU A 532 12.86 6.05 39.06
CA GLU A 532 14.19 5.79 38.50
C GLU A 532 14.29 6.18 37.02
N ARG A 533 13.31 5.80 36.20
CA ARG A 533 13.29 6.16 34.79
C ARG A 533 13.14 7.65 34.57
N ALA A 534 12.29 8.31 35.34
CA ALA A 534 12.13 9.77 35.31
C ALA A 534 13.45 10.49 35.65
N ALA A 535 14.10 10.10 36.74
CA ALA A 535 15.38 10.68 37.16
C ALA A 535 16.47 10.54 36.09
N GLN A 536 16.60 9.36 35.47
CA GLN A 536 17.53 9.12 34.37
C GLN A 536 17.30 10.05 33.20
N GLN A 537 16.04 10.25 32.78
CA GLN A 537 15.67 11.10 31.65
C GLN A 537 15.90 12.59 31.95
N ILE A 538 15.53 13.05 33.13
CA ILE A 538 15.78 14.44 33.58
C ILE A 538 17.29 14.72 33.62
N LYS A 539 18.08 13.78 34.19
CA LYS A 539 19.56 13.88 34.24
C LYS A 539 20.15 13.94 32.82
N ALA A 540 19.58 13.19 31.85
CA ALA A 540 19.97 13.23 30.45
C ALA A 540 19.51 14.50 29.72
N GLY A 541 18.71 15.35 30.35
CA GLY A 541 18.30 16.67 29.85
C GLY A 541 16.93 16.69 29.16
N ALA A 542 16.05 15.74 29.46
CA ALA A 542 14.68 15.79 29.00
C ALA A 542 13.96 17.06 29.48
N THR A 543 13.24 17.71 28.61
CA THR A 543 12.42 18.91 28.89
C THR A 543 11.02 18.51 29.32
N TYR A 544 10.47 17.44 28.74
CA TYR A 544 9.22 16.80 29.08
C TYR A 544 9.47 15.33 29.38
N LEU A 545 8.61 14.73 30.19
CA LEU A 545 8.51 13.27 30.33
C LEU A 545 7.23 12.80 29.68
N ASP A 546 7.32 11.80 28.81
CA ASP A 546 6.18 11.09 28.27
C ASP A 546 5.75 10.01 29.24
N VAL A 547 4.44 9.96 29.52
CA VAL A 547 3.84 9.04 30.48
C VAL A 547 2.78 8.21 29.77
N ASN A 548 3.11 6.95 29.51
CA ASN A 548 2.20 5.99 28.88
C ASN A 548 1.77 4.91 29.86
N ILE A 549 0.47 4.91 30.21
CA ILE A 549 -0.12 3.94 31.14
C ILE A 549 -0.63 2.66 30.44
N GLY A 550 -0.44 2.55 29.12
CA GLY A 550 -0.97 1.45 28.33
C GLY A 550 -2.50 1.55 28.10
N PRO A 551 -3.14 0.45 27.73
CA PRO A 551 -4.56 0.42 27.37
C PRO A 551 -5.51 0.45 28.59
N ALA A 552 -5.07 0.73 29.81
CA ALA A 552 -5.81 0.71 31.08
C ALA A 552 -7.33 1.01 30.95
N GLU A 553 -8.11 -0.01 30.62
CA GLU A 553 -9.54 0.17 30.26
C GLU A 553 -10.42 0.41 31.51
N SER A 554 -10.11 -0.22 32.63
CA SER A 554 -10.95 -0.19 33.85
C SER A 554 -10.48 0.82 34.90
N ASN A 555 -9.19 1.09 35.02
CA ASN A 555 -8.58 1.94 36.06
C ASN A 555 -7.67 3.05 35.50
N GLY A 556 -7.90 3.43 34.24
CA GLY A 556 -7.13 4.45 33.56
C GLY A 556 -7.06 5.79 34.28
N PRO A 557 -8.21 6.34 34.78
CA PRO A 557 -8.22 7.59 35.54
C PRO A 557 -7.38 7.52 36.83
N GLU A 558 -7.45 6.43 37.57
CA GLU A 558 -6.66 6.23 38.80
C GLU A 558 -5.17 6.15 38.49
N LEU A 559 -4.80 5.35 37.50
CA LEU A 559 -3.40 5.16 37.08
C LEU A 559 -2.78 6.45 36.58
N MET A 560 -3.47 7.18 35.70
CA MET A 560 -2.95 8.43 35.17
C MET A 560 -2.84 9.49 36.26
N THR A 561 -3.85 9.64 37.10
CA THR A 561 -3.82 10.58 38.23
C THR A 561 -2.67 10.28 39.17
N TRP A 562 -2.45 9.01 39.51
CA TRP A 562 -1.35 8.58 40.36
C TRP A 562 0.01 8.85 39.70
N ALA A 563 0.20 8.46 38.46
CA ALA A 563 1.46 8.64 37.75
C ALA A 563 1.84 10.12 37.59
N VAL A 564 0.86 10.97 37.25
CA VAL A 564 1.06 12.42 37.15
C VAL A 564 1.50 13.02 38.49
N LYS A 565 0.75 12.73 39.56
CA LYS A 565 1.10 13.23 40.91
C LYS A 565 2.46 12.72 41.36
N LEU A 566 2.75 11.41 41.18
CA LEU A 566 4.02 10.81 41.52
C LEU A 566 5.19 11.56 40.87
N LEU A 567 5.07 11.88 39.59
CA LEU A 567 6.17 12.55 38.86
C LEU A 567 6.26 14.03 39.20
N GLN A 568 5.15 14.74 39.29
CA GLN A 568 5.14 16.18 39.56
C GLN A 568 5.63 16.50 40.99
N GLU A 569 5.18 15.73 41.96
CA GLU A 569 5.57 15.95 43.37
C GLU A 569 7.02 15.59 43.64
N ASN A 570 7.59 14.56 42.98
CA ASN A 570 8.98 14.17 43.18
C ASN A 570 9.98 14.97 42.32
N PHE A 571 9.54 15.62 41.22
CA PHE A 571 10.44 16.33 40.30
C PHE A 571 10.06 17.79 40.04
N ASN A 572 9.60 18.50 41.06
CA ASN A 572 9.34 19.94 41.03
C ASN A 572 8.47 20.36 39.82
N ASN A 573 7.31 19.76 39.70
CA ASN A 573 6.34 19.99 38.59
C ASN A 573 6.93 19.85 37.19
N VAL A 574 7.71 18.78 36.95
CA VAL A 574 8.23 18.47 35.63
C VAL A 574 7.08 18.41 34.61
N PRO A 575 7.20 19.07 33.44
CA PRO A 575 6.15 19.00 32.41
C PRO A 575 6.02 17.58 31.87
N LEU A 576 4.76 17.14 31.70
CA LEU A 576 4.43 15.79 31.25
C LEU A 576 3.69 15.85 29.91
N ALA A 577 4.01 14.90 29.04
CA ALA A 577 3.19 14.53 27.89
C ALA A 577 2.40 13.28 28.29
N LEU A 578 1.07 13.34 28.21
CA LEU A 578 0.20 12.20 28.57
C LEU A 578 -0.12 11.41 27.32
N ASP A 579 0.28 10.14 27.30
CA ASP A 579 0.06 9.22 26.18
C ASP A 579 -0.80 8.03 26.65
N THR A 580 -2.05 8.00 26.20
CA THR A 580 -2.96 6.88 26.43
C THR A 580 -4.06 6.82 25.36
N ALA A 581 -4.46 5.61 25.00
CA ALA A 581 -5.62 5.37 24.13
C ALA A 581 -6.95 5.54 24.89
N ASN A 582 -6.93 5.62 26.21
CA ASN A 582 -8.11 5.77 27.05
C ASN A 582 -8.47 7.25 27.25
N LYS A 583 -9.44 7.74 26.51
CA LYS A 583 -9.92 9.13 26.58
C LYS A 583 -10.42 9.56 27.97
N LYS A 584 -10.84 8.61 28.83
CA LYS A 584 -11.33 8.89 30.17
C LYS A 584 -10.17 9.06 31.19
N ALA A 585 -8.96 8.66 30.82
CA ALA A 585 -7.77 8.78 31.67
C ALA A 585 -7.04 10.13 31.50
N ILE A 586 -7.34 10.89 30.45
CA ILE A 586 -6.83 12.24 30.21
C ILE A 586 -7.80 13.26 30.84
#